data_4c64f00c0889fc9379f73d7ef28c5031
#
_entry.id   4c64f00c0889fc9379f73d7ef28c5031
#
_cell.length_a   1.000
_cell.length_b   1.000
_cell.length_c   1.000
_cell.angle_alpha   90.00
_cell.angle_beta   90.00
_cell.angle_gamma   90.00
#
_symmetry.space_group_name_H-M   'P 1'
#
loop_
_entity.id
_entity.type
_entity.pdbx_description
1 polymer ?
#
loop_
_entity_poly.entity_id
_entity_poly.type
_entity_poly.pdbx_seq_one_letter_code
_entity_poly.pdbx_strand_id
1 'polypeptide(L)'
;SNCMKKSNLFFIIIFSCITVVAQSKDELAVRAVLETQRQAWNAGNIDQFMDGYWQSDSLMFIGAKRVTYGWTNTLNNYKNSYSDTAAMGKLDFDIQEAKKLSEMYFFVVGKWRLTLSKGNDSGFFSLLFKKIKNKWVIVVDHTP
;
A
#
# COMPACT_ATOMS: atom_id res chain seq x y z
N SER A 1 -12.94 70.30 -27.63
CA SER A 1 -12.35 69.72 -26.39
C SER A 1 -12.77 68.26 -26.25
N ASN A 2 -11.91 67.32 -26.72
CA ASN A 2 -12.15 65.90 -26.59
C ASN A 2 -11.55 65.40 -25.26
N CYS A 3 -12.42 65.02 -24.29
CA CYS A 3 -12.04 64.42 -23.04
C CYS A 3 -11.97 62.91 -23.25
N MET A 4 -10.75 62.34 -23.42
CA MET A 4 -10.52 60.92 -23.48
C MET A 4 -10.63 60.33 -22.06
N LYS A 5 -11.69 59.56 -21.80
CA LYS A 5 -11.81 58.72 -20.57
C LYS A 5 -10.85 57.55 -20.66
N LYS A 6 -9.81 57.58 -19.85
CA LYS A 6 -8.93 56.40 -19.64
C LYS A 6 -9.69 55.40 -18.79
N SER A 7 -10.07 54.24 -19.39
CA SER A 7 -10.60 53.10 -18.69
C SER A 7 -9.44 52.30 -18.08
N ASN A 8 -9.30 52.34 -16.77
CA ASN A 8 -8.37 51.45 -16.05
C ASN A 8 -9.00 50.07 -15.94
N LEU A 9 -8.55 49.14 -16.76
CA LEU A 9 -8.92 47.73 -16.63
C LEU A 9 -8.07 47.08 -15.51
N PHE A 10 -8.70 46.90 -14.36
CA PHE A 10 -8.06 46.24 -13.23
C PHE A 10 -8.11 44.72 -13.49
N PHE A 11 -6.98 44.10 -13.82
CA PHE A 11 -6.83 42.66 -13.97
C PHE A 11 -6.71 42.06 -12.58
N ILE A 12 -7.78 41.45 -12.07
CA ILE A 12 -7.76 40.66 -10.83
C ILE A 12 -7.16 39.30 -11.16
N ILE A 13 -5.89 39.08 -10.84
CA ILE A 13 -5.25 37.76 -10.89
C ILE A 13 -5.73 36.99 -9.68
N ILE A 14 -6.69 36.05 -9.91
CA ILE A 14 -7.10 35.08 -8.89
C ILE A 14 -5.98 34.05 -8.77
N PHE A 15 -5.16 34.18 -7.73
CA PHE A 15 -4.14 33.19 -7.37
C PHE A 15 -4.87 32.01 -6.74
N SER A 16 -5.18 30.98 -7.55
CA SER A 16 -5.72 29.73 -7.05
C SER A 16 -4.63 29.02 -6.24
N CYS A 17 -4.70 29.12 -4.91
CA CYS A 17 -3.84 28.35 -4.01
C CYS A 17 -4.24 26.89 -4.10
N ILE A 18 -3.52 26.09 -4.90
CA ILE A 18 -3.62 24.64 -4.88
C ILE A 18 -2.90 24.18 -3.62
N THR A 19 -3.67 23.83 -2.58
CA THR A 19 -3.12 23.18 -1.38
C THR A 19 -2.75 21.74 -1.74
N VAL A 20 -1.48 21.50 -2.04
CA VAL A 20 -0.94 20.15 -2.12
C VAL A 20 -0.87 19.64 -0.69
N VAL A 21 -1.76 18.70 -0.34
CA VAL A 21 -1.66 18.00 0.94
C VAL A 21 -0.45 17.06 0.85
N ALA A 22 0.63 17.44 1.50
CA ALA A 22 1.82 16.59 1.60
C ALA A 22 1.49 15.33 2.40
N GLN A 23 1.94 14.17 1.92
CA GLN A 23 1.81 12.91 2.64
C GLN A 23 2.56 13.00 3.97
N SER A 24 1.96 12.47 5.05
CA SER A 24 2.59 12.44 6.36
C SER A 24 3.80 11.49 6.36
N LYS A 25 4.75 11.75 7.28
CA LYS A 25 5.92 10.85 7.47
C LYS A 25 5.49 9.40 7.72
N ASP A 26 4.43 9.20 8.49
CA ASP A 26 3.89 7.86 8.78
C ASP A 26 3.27 7.21 7.54
N GLU A 27 2.55 7.96 6.71
CA GLU A 27 2.01 7.44 5.45
C GLU A 27 3.12 7.02 4.50
N LEU A 28 4.17 7.83 4.37
CA LEU A 28 5.34 7.48 3.55
C LEU A 28 6.01 6.20 4.07
N ALA A 29 6.11 6.02 5.39
CA ALA A 29 6.67 4.82 5.98
C ALA A 29 5.80 3.58 5.71
N VAL A 30 4.48 3.69 5.81
CA VAL A 30 3.53 2.61 5.46
C VAL A 30 3.65 2.23 3.99
N ARG A 31 3.69 3.20 3.08
CA ARG A 31 3.88 2.96 1.63
C ARG A 31 5.23 2.32 1.35
N ALA A 32 6.28 2.68 2.08
CA ALA A 32 7.62 2.10 1.94
C ALA A 32 7.64 0.61 2.33
N VAL A 33 6.85 0.16 3.31
CA VAL A 33 6.71 -1.27 3.63
C VAL A 33 6.18 -2.04 2.41
N LEU A 34 5.13 -1.53 1.76
CA LEU A 34 4.55 -2.18 0.57
C LEU A 34 5.52 -2.19 -0.62
N GLU A 35 6.27 -1.12 -0.81
CA GLU A 35 7.29 -1.08 -1.86
C GLU A 35 8.42 -2.09 -1.60
N THR A 36 8.88 -2.22 -0.36
CA THR A 36 9.86 -3.24 0.04
C THR A 36 9.31 -4.65 -0.20
N GLN A 37 8.05 -4.91 0.14
CA GLN A 37 7.39 -6.19 -0.14
C GLN A 37 7.34 -6.47 -1.65
N ARG A 38 6.97 -5.48 -2.47
CA ARG A 38 6.94 -5.62 -3.92
C ARG A 38 8.31 -5.98 -4.49
N GLN A 39 9.36 -5.29 -4.02
CA GLN A 39 10.74 -5.56 -4.44
C GLN A 39 11.19 -6.96 -4.01
N ALA A 40 10.93 -7.36 -2.77
CA ALA A 40 11.25 -8.69 -2.26
C ALA A 40 10.56 -9.80 -3.06
N TRP A 41 9.27 -9.66 -3.32
CA TRP A 41 8.50 -10.59 -4.16
C TRP A 41 9.12 -10.72 -5.55
N ASN A 42 9.40 -9.59 -6.19
CA ASN A 42 9.96 -9.54 -7.54
C ASN A 42 11.40 -10.07 -7.63
N ALA A 43 12.09 -10.13 -6.50
CA ALA A 43 13.40 -10.80 -6.35
C ALA A 43 13.26 -12.30 -5.98
N GLY A 44 12.04 -12.84 -5.85
CA GLY A 44 11.80 -14.22 -5.45
C GLY A 44 12.04 -14.51 -3.97
N ASN A 45 12.04 -13.47 -3.11
CA ASN A 45 12.38 -13.58 -1.70
C ASN A 45 11.13 -13.45 -0.82
N ILE A 46 10.45 -14.59 -0.59
CA ILE A 46 9.23 -14.64 0.24
C ILE A 46 9.57 -14.32 1.71
N ASP A 47 10.72 -14.72 2.23
CA ASP A 47 11.10 -14.42 3.62
C ASP A 47 11.18 -12.90 3.82
N GLN A 48 11.85 -12.18 2.93
CA GLN A 48 11.92 -10.71 2.98
C GLN A 48 10.55 -10.05 2.74
N PHE A 49 9.70 -10.62 1.90
CA PHE A 49 8.32 -10.16 1.73
C PHE A 49 7.56 -10.23 3.05
N MET A 50 7.76 -11.30 3.82
CA MET A 50 7.13 -11.50 5.12
C MET A 50 7.63 -10.57 6.23
N ASP A 51 8.76 -9.87 6.02
CA ASP A 51 9.25 -8.85 6.98
C ASP A 51 8.29 -7.65 7.13
N GLY A 52 7.42 -7.42 6.15
CA GLY A 52 6.35 -6.41 6.22
C GLY A 52 5.23 -6.76 7.21
N TYR A 53 5.13 -8.01 7.61
CA TYR A 53 4.11 -8.51 8.54
C TYR A 53 4.60 -8.56 9.97
N TRP A 54 3.67 -8.37 10.90
CA TRP A 54 3.92 -8.53 12.33
C TRP A 54 4.36 -9.96 12.67
N GLN A 55 5.56 -10.12 13.23
CA GLN A 55 6.09 -11.38 13.68
C GLN A 55 5.44 -11.82 15.01
N SER A 56 4.19 -12.30 14.93
CA SER A 56 3.37 -12.69 16.06
C SER A 56 2.43 -13.82 15.68
N ASP A 57 2.08 -14.65 16.66
CA ASP A 57 1.03 -15.66 16.53
C ASP A 57 -0.37 -15.03 16.36
N SER A 58 -0.50 -13.73 16.66
CA SER A 58 -1.74 -12.96 16.52
C SER A 58 -1.88 -12.27 15.16
N LEU A 59 -0.91 -12.37 14.26
CA LEU A 59 -1.08 -11.93 12.88
C LEU A 59 -2.29 -12.63 12.27
N MET A 60 -3.16 -11.90 11.59
CA MET A 60 -4.34 -12.45 10.94
C MET A 60 -4.29 -12.22 9.43
N PHE A 61 -4.39 -13.31 8.66
CA PHE A 61 -4.53 -13.28 7.21
C PHE A 61 -5.87 -13.87 6.81
N ILE A 62 -6.72 -13.04 6.19
CA ILE A 62 -8.08 -13.39 5.78
C ILE A 62 -8.04 -13.61 4.27
N GLY A 63 -8.01 -14.87 3.85
CA GLY A 63 -8.11 -15.26 2.44
C GLY A 63 -9.55 -15.58 2.05
N ALA A 64 -9.76 -15.95 0.78
CA ALA A 64 -11.08 -16.26 0.24
C ALA A 64 -11.78 -17.45 0.94
N LYS A 65 -11.04 -18.41 1.47
CA LYS A 65 -11.59 -19.66 2.01
C LYS A 65 -11.43 -19.83 3.51
N ARG A 66 -10.49 -19.12 4.14
CA ARG A 66 -10.16 -19.29 5.56
C ARG A 66 -9.41 -18.09 6.12
N VAL A 67 -9.43 -17.99 7.45
CA VAL A 67 -8.54 -17.11 8.21
C VAL A 67 -7.33 -17.93 8.66
N THR A 68 -6.13 -17.41 8.44
CA THR A 68 -4.86 -17.96 8.94
C THR A 68 -4.35 -17.07 10.05
N TYR A 69 -4.00 -17.64 11.18
CA TYR A 69 -3.39 -16.97 12.31
C TYR A 69 -1.90 -17.28 12.40
N GLY A 70 -1.12 -16.28 12.72
CA GLY A 70 0.30 -16.39 12.98
C GLY A 70 1.19 -16.17 11.78
N TRP A 71 2.32 -15.52 12.03
CA TRP A 71 3.33 -15.17 11.01
C TRP A 71 3.91 -16.43 10.34
N THR A 72 4.29 -17.45 11.15
CA THR A 72 4.86 -18.68 10.61
C THR A 72 3.89 -19.45 9.72
N ASN A 73 2.62 -19.54 10.12
CA ASN A 73 1.60 -20.19 9.30
C ASN A 73 1.36 -19.43 7.99
N THR A 74 1.36 -18.11 8.03
CA THR A 74 1.23 -17.27 6.84
C THR A 74 2.42 -17.45 5.89
N LEU A 75 3.66 -17.45 6.43
CA LEU A 75 4.87 -17.72 5.65
C LEU A 75 4.79 -19.09 4.96
N ASN A 76 4.41 -20.14 5.70
CA ASN A 76 4.30 -21.50 5.15
C ASN A 76 3.25 -21.58 4.03
N ASN A 77 2.12 -20.89 4.20
CA ASN A 77 1.10 -20.82 3.14
C ASN A 77 1.65 -20.13 1.86
N TYR A 78 2.39 -19.05 1.99
CA TYR A 78 3.03 -18.40 0.84
C TYR A 78 4.04 -19.33 0.16
N LYS A 79 4.93 -19.97 0.92
CA LYS A 79 5.93 -20.91 0.35
C LYS A 79 5.28 -22.09 -0.33
N ASN A 80 4.18 -22.61 0.19
CA ASN A 80 3.45 -23.73 -0.41
C ASN A 80 2.69 -23.30 -1.69
N SER A 81 2.13 -22.09 -1.72
CA SER A 81 1.35 -21.60 -2.86
C SER A 81 2.23 -21.08 -3.99
N TYR A 82 3.42 -20.58 -3.67
CA TYR A 82 4.37 -19.95 -4.58
C TYR A 82 5.74 -20.62 -4.46
N SER A 83 5.81 -21.87 -4.92
CA SER A 83 6.97 -22.76 -4.71
C SER A 83 8.22 -22.35 -5.50
N ASP A 84 8.08 -21.52 -6.53
CA ASP A 84 9.16 -21.04 -7.36
C ASP A 84 8.87 -19.64 -7.95
N THR A 85 9.85 -19.05 -8.60
CA THR A 85 9.74 -17.71 -9.19
C THR A 85 8.74 -17.64 -10.34
N ALA A 86 8.50 -18.75 -11.04
CA ALA A 86 7.50 -18.79 -12.11
C ALA A 86 6.07 -18.72 -11.53
N ALA A 87 5.83 -19.41 -10.41
CA ALA A 87 4.56 -19.33 -9.68
C ALA A 87 4.34 -17.95 -9.06
N MET A 88 5.40 -17.28 -8.61
CA MET A 88 5.33 -15.92 -8.05
C MET A 88 5.01 -14.85 -9.10
N GLY A 89 5.54 -14.96 -10.31
CA GLY A 89 5.41 -13.94 -11.33
C GLY A 89 6.01 -12.59 -10.90
N LYS A 90 5.44 -11.51 -11.44
CA LYS A 90 5.81 -10.13 -11.08
C LYS A 90 4.64 -9.44 -10.41
N LEU A 91 4.90 -8.94 -9.20
CA LEU A 91 3.93 -8.25 -8.36
C LEU A 91 4.01 -6.74 -8.58
N ASP A 92 2.83 -6.13 -8.67
CA ASP A 92 2.64 -4.68 -8.59
C ASP A 92 1.49 -4.35 -7.65
N PHE A 93 1.58 -3.21 -6.98
CA PHE A 93 0.54 -2.67 -6.11
C PHE A 93 0.04 -1.33 -6.63
N ASP A 94 -1.28 -1.19 -6.65
CA ASP A 94 -1.97 0.07 -6.89
C ASP A 94 -2.68 0.48 -5.60
N ILE A 95 -2.07 1.38 -4.84
CA ILE A 95 -2.60 1.83 -3.54
C ILE A 95 -3.71 2.85 -3.79
N GLN A 96 -4.93 2.47 -3.49
CA GLN A 96 -6.13 3.28 -3.68
C GLN A 96 -6.32 4.27 -2.52
N GLU A 97 -6.04 3.83 -1.29
CA GLU A 97 -6.19 4.64 -0.09
C GLU A 97 -5.19 4.22 0.99
N ALA A 98 -4.61 5.21 1.68
CA ALA A 98 -3.86 5.03 2.91
C ALA A 98 -4.44 6.00 3.95
N LYS A 99 -5.24 5.47 4.88
CA LYS A 99 -6.00 6.25 5.86
C LYS A 99 -5.40 6.12 7.25
N LYS A 100 -4.93 7.25 7.80
CA LYS A 100 -4.51 7.31 9.21
C LYS A 100 -5.75 7.17 10.11
N LEU A 101 -5.77 6.14 10.95
CA LEU A 101 -6.84 5.92 11.93
C LEU A 101 -6.46 6.52 13.29
N SER A 102 -5.18 6.46 13.65
CA SER A 102 -4.62 7.03 14.88
C SER A 102 -3.10 7.16 14.73
N GLU A 103 -2.40 7.60 15.77
CA GLU A 103 -0.94 7.62 15.80
C GLU A 103 -0.30 6.23 15.67
N MET A 104 -1.07 5.17 15.95
CA MET A 104 -0.60 3.79 15.99
C MET A 104 -1.16 2.92 14.85
N TYR A 105 -2.15 3.40 14.08
CA TYR A 105 -2.84 2.59 13.08
C TYR A 105 -3.05 3.33 11.76
N PHE A 106 -2.77 2.60 10.65
CA PHE A 106 -3.17 2.96 9.29
C PHE A 106 -4.02 1.85 8.68
N PHE A 107 -5.00 2.24 7.90
CA PHE A 107 -5.79 1.35 7.06
C PHE A 107 -5.45 1.61 5.60
N VAL A 108 -5.08 0.56 4.86
CA VAL A 108 -4.69 0.66 3.46
C VAL A 108 -5.61 -0.20 2.62
N VAL A 109 -6.10 0.36 1.53
CA VAL A 109 -6.83 -0.36 0.49
C VAL A 109 -6.06 -0.24 -0.81
N GLY A 110 -5.90 -1.34 -1.51
CA GLY A 110 -5.20 -1.37 -2.78
C GLY A 110 -5.62 -2.53 -3.66
N LYS A 111 -5.00 -2.57 -4.82
CA LYS A 111 -5.13 -3.65 -5.78
C LYS A 111 -3.76 -4.26 -6.02
N TRP A 112 -3.67 -5.58 -5.89
CA TRP A 112 -2.50 -6.33 -6.33
C TRP A 112 -2.68 -6.83 -7.75
N ARG A 113 -1.59 -6.91 -8.49
CA ARG A 113 -1.53 -7.49 -9.83
C ARG A 113 -0.33 -8.42 -9.90
N LEU A 114 -0.55 -9.62 -10.39
CA LEU A 114 0.50 -10.58 -10.73
C LEU A 114 0.56 -10.76 -12.24
N THR A 115 1.72 -10.51 -12.81
CA THR A 115 2.00 -10.83 -14.22
C THR A 115 2.67 -12.19 -14.26
N LEU A 116 1.97 -13.17 -14.83
CA LEU A 116 2.39 -14.57 -14.93
C LEU A 116 2.51 -14.97 -16.41
N SER A 117 3.37 -15.96 -16.70
CA SER A 117 3.49 -16.52 -18.07
C SER A 117 2.20 -17.15 -18.59
N LYS A 118 1.32 -17.61 -17.69
CA LYS A 118 0.05 -18.28 -18.00
C LYS A 118 -1.16 -17.35 -17.99
N GLY A 119 -0.95 -16.03 -17.88
CA GLY A 119 -2.01 -15.04 -17.76
C GLY A 119 -1.91 -14.25 -16.46
N ASN A 120 -2.47 -13.05 -16.48
CA ASN A 120 -2.39 -12.13 -15.33
C ASN A 120 -3.50 -12.43 -14.32
N ASP A 121 -3.20 -12.19 -13.04
CA ASP A 121 -4.14 -12.26 -11.95
C ASP A 121 -4.15 -10.96 -11.16
N SER A 122 -5.26 -10.63 -10.52
CA SER A 122 -5.37 -9.42 -9.71
C SER A 122 -6.53 -9.50 -8.73
N GLY A 123 -6.44 -8.71 -7.67
CA GLY A 123 -7.53 -8.58 -6.70
C GLY A 123 -7.35 -7.37 -5.81
N PHE A 124 -8.37 -7.07 -5.03
CA PHE A 124 -8.27 -6.05 -3.99
C PHE A 124 -7.69 -6.64 -2.71
N PHE A 125 -7.09 -5.76 -1.92
CA PHE A 125 -6.70 -6.06 -0.56
C PHE A 125 -7.03 -4.91 0.38
N SER A 126 -7.21 -5.22 1.64
CA SER A 126 -7.24 -4.24 2.72
C SER A 126 -6.31 -4.68 3.84
N LEU A 127 -5.53 -3.73 4.36
CA LEU A 127 -4.50 -3.99 5.36
C LEU A 127 -4.71 -3.08 6.55
N LEU A 128 -4.59 -3.64 7.74
CA LEU A 128 -4.41 -2.87 8.96
C LEU A 128 -2.94 -2.88 9.35
N PHE A 129 -2.32 -1.70 9.32
CA PHE A 129 -0.98 -1.48 9.84
C PHE A 129 -1.01 -1.01 11.28
N LYS A 130 -0.07 -1.49 12.07
CA LYS A 130 0.17 -1.01 13.44
C LYS A 130 1.63 -0.58 13.60
N LYS A 131 1.85 0.50 14.34
CA LYS A 131 3.19 0.94 14.74
C LYS A 131 3.63 0.18 15.98
N ILE A 132 4.63 -0.66 15.84
CA ILE A 132 5.19 -1.48 16.91
C ILE A 132 6.69 -1.23 16.99
N LYS A 133 7.20 -0.82 18.16
CA LYS A 133 8.62 -0.48 18.35
C LYS A 133 9.13 0.48 17.25
N ASN A 134 8.34 1.50 16.98
CA ASN A 134 8.63 2.53 15.95
C ASN A 134 8.68 2.02 14.50
N LYS A 135 8.18 0.83 14.22
CA LYS A 135 8.06 0.27 12.86
C LYS A 135 6.60 0.02 12.50
N TRP A 136 6.25 0.33 11.28
CA TRP A 136 4.95 -0.01 10.73
C TRP A 136 4.96 -1.44 10.19
N VAL A 137 4.04 -2.27 10.68
CA VAL A 137 3.88 -3.67 10.26
C VAL A 137 2.40 -3.99 10.01
N ILE A 138 2.15 -4.91 9.11
CA ILE A 138 0.80 -5.42 8.82
C ILE A 138 0.39 -6.37 9.94
N VAL A 139 -0.71 -6.05 10.63
CA VAL A 139 -1.27 -6.91 11.70
C VAL A 139 -2.52 -7.66 11.24
N VAL A 140 -3.23 -7.15 10.24
CA VAL A 140 -4.33 -7.83 9.55
C VAL A 140 -4.16 -7.62 8.05
N ASP A 141 -4.26 -8.70 7.30
CA ASP A 141 -4.32 -8.71 5.83
C ASP A 141 -5.62 -9.38 5.41
N HIS A 142 -6.44 -8.68 4.63
CA HIS A 142 -7.62 -9.23 3.97
C HIS A 142 -7.40 -9.19 2.46
N THR A 143 -7.05 -10.32 1.90
CA THR A 143 -6.80 -10.54 0.47
C THR A 143 -7.61 -11.79 0.06
N PRO A 144 -8.91 -11.59 -0.26
CA PRO A 144 -9.82 -12.68 -0.61
C PRO A 144 -9.56 -13.29 -2.00
#